data_cf36c02500f842ab0d9093213d9d56cd
#
_entry.id   cf36c02500f842ab0d9093213d9d56cd
#
_cell.length_a   1.000
_cell.length_b   1.000
_cell.length_c   1.000
_cell.angle_alpha   90.00
_cell.angle_beta   90.00
_cell.angle_gamma   90.00
#
_symmetry.space_group_name_H-M   'P 1'
#
loop_
_entity.id
_entity.type
_entity.pdbx_description
1 polymer ?
#
loop_
_entity_poly.entity_id
_entity_poly.type
_entity_poly.pdbx_seq_one_letter_code
_entity_poly.pdbx_strand_id
1 'polypeptide(L)'
;MDFQFEILINDCFMDKKFILSLSNDYEDGEWRYEKFSNFIWDSIQYTALSAKERCYFNENNLHTSSNKSAKANLRKARILDKDGNPQKDLMKKASSELGEIFLYGLLHFHFKALPVVPKVFYKQSTQDNAKGADSVHIIIDDSNNDFSLWFGEAKFYNSIENSRFDSIIESVEKSLQTSAIKKENSIICGLSDLDILLHDKPKLLRKIKESLAPETSTDTLKSKIHIPILILYECSISEKYKIFSNEYKTEILNYHNERATKYFKKQDGKLKSTIHLYDEIFFHLIIFPIPSEDRIIKDYLKELGLLNNG
;
A
#
# COMPACT_ATOMS: atom_id res chain seq x y z
N MET A 1 -9.95 11.57 9.84
CA MET A 1 -8.86 10.96 10.65
C MET A 1 -7.55 11.41 10.04
N ASP A 2 -6.62 11.89 10.82
CA ASP A 2 -5.32 12.30 10.32
C ASP A 2 -4.36 11.11 10.33
N PHE A 3 -3.27 11.21 9.55
CA PHE A 3 -2.23 10.19 9.55
C PHE A 3 -1.57 10.13 10.93
N GLN A 4 -1.52 8.94 11.53
CA GLN A 4 -1.25 8.78 12.96
C GLN A 4 0.22 8.53 13.32
N PHE A 5 1.07 8.21 12.33
CA PHE A 5 2.46 7.85 12.58
C PHE A 5 3.40 9.04 12.46
N GLU A 6 4.55 8.94 13.15
CA GLU A 6 5.58 9.95 13.10
C GLU A 6 6.30 9.91 11.74
N ILE A 7 6.39 11.07 11.11
CA ILE A 7 7.15 11.25 9.88
C ILE A 7 8.54 11.74 10.27
N LEU A 8 9.54 10.88 10.08
CA LEU A 8 10.94 11.21 10.40
C LEU A 8 11.61 11.95 9.24
N ILE A 9 11.30 11.55 8.01
CA ILE A 9 11.71 12.22 6.77
C ILE A 9 10.62 12.03 5.71
N ASN A 10 10.37 13.07 4.93
CA ASN A 10 9.54 13.05 3.74
C ASN A 10 10.17 14.03 2.75
N ASP A 11 11.09 13.53 1.92
CA ASP A 11 11.90 14.39 1.10
C ASP A 11 12.23 13.75 -0.27
N CYS A 12 12.62 14.60 -1.21
CA CYS A 12 13.20 14.18 -2.48
C CYS A 12 14.64 13.70 -2.24
N PHE A 13 14.85 12.40 -2.36
CA PHE A 13 16.15 11.76 -2.14
C PHE A 13 17.11 11.98 -3.33
N MET A 14 16.58 11.92 -4.52
CA MET A 14 17.20 12.27 -5.80
C MET A 14 16.09 12.50 -6.83
N ASP A 15 16.43 12.94 -8.04
CA ASP A 15 15.42 13.24 -9.06
C ASP A 15 14.34 12.15 -9.19
N LYS A 16 13.07 12.54 -9.01
CA LYS A 16 11.88 11.67 -9.03
C LYS A 16 11.92 10.45 -8.09
N LYS A 17 12.82 10.45 -7.11
CA LYS A 17 12.92 9.41 -6.08
C LYS A 17 12.80 10.04 -4.70
N PHE A 18 11.84 9.56 -3.94
CA PHE A 18 11.44 10.11 -2.65
C PHE A 18 11.63 9.05 -1.57
N ILE A 19 11.97 9.51 -0.38
CA ILE A 19 11.99 8.69 0.83
C ILE A 19 10.93 9.21 1.79
N LEU A 20 10.11 8.29 2.29
CA LEU A 20 9.22 8.51 3.42
C LEU A 20 9.64 7.56 4.54
N SER A 21 10.36 8.08 5.51
CA SER A 21 10.75 7.35 6.72
C SER A 21 9.70 7.58 7.80
N LEU A 22 9.08 6.52 8.25
CA LEU A 22 8.02 6.52 9.23
C LEU A 22 8.46 5.82 10.50
N SER A 23 7.79 6.10 11.61
CA SER A 23 7.90 5.35 12.85
C SER A 23 6.60 5.42 13.65
N ASN A 24 6.36 4.41 14.47
CA ASN A 24 5.40 4.50 15.56
C ASN A 24 6.10 5.03 16.82
N ASP A 25 5.33 5.47 17.79
CA ASP A 25 5.80 5.92 19.11
C ASP A 25 5.74 4.80 20.16
N TYR A 26 6.06 5.15 21.39
CA TYR A 26 6.08 4.27 22.57
C TYR A 26 5.21 4.85 23.66
N GLU A 27 4.62 3.98 24.48
CA GLU A 27 3.82 4.31 25.65
C GLU A 27 4.11 3.28 26.74
N ASP A 28 4.31 3.70 27.95
CA ASP A 28 4.64 2.84 29.11
C ASP A 28 5.82 1.88 28.88
N GLY A 29 6.80 2.31 28.08
CA GLY A 29 7.98 1.50 27.74
C GLY A 29 7.77 0.44 26.67
N GLU A 30 6.60 0.43 26.04
CA GLU A 30 6.27 -0.47 24.94
C GLU A 30 5.99 0.30 23.64
N TRP A 31 6.32 -0.34 22.52
CA TRP A 31 5.90 0.13 21.19
C TRP A 31 4.37 0.04 21.09
N ARG A 32 3.70 1.06 20.57
CA ARG A 32 2.23 1.15 20.57
C ARG A 32 1.58 0.20 19.54
N TYR A 33 1.54 -1.09 19.86
CA TYR A 33 0.93 -2.12 19.02
C TYR A 33 -0.55 -1.85 18.73
N GLU A 34 -1.29 -1.35 19.73
CA GLU A 34 -2.71 -1.01 19.56
C GLU A 34 -2.91 0.10 18.53
N LYS A 35 -2.07 1.15 18.55
CA LYS A 35 -2.11 2.23 17.56
C LYS A 35 -1.90 1.70 16.13
N PHE A 36 -0.94 0.78 15.96
CA PHE A 36 -0.71 0.12 14.68
C PHE A 36 -1.90 -0.74 14.26
N SER A 37 -2.44 -1.55 15.17
CA SER A 37 -3.61 -2.40 14.93
C SER A 37 -4.83 -1.55 14.53
N ASN A 38 -5.11 -0.47 15.25
CA ASN A 38 -6.21 0.44 14.94
C ASN A 38 -6.07 1.03 13.54
N PHE A 39 -4.86 1.45 13.14
CA PHE A 39 -4.62 1.94 11.79
C PHE A 39 -4.91 0.88 10.71
N ILE A 40 -4.55 -0.38 10.93
CA ILE A 40 -4.88 -1.50 10.03
C ILE A 40 -6.40 -1.64 9.89
N TRP A 41 -7.14 -1.64 11.01
CA TRP A 41 -8.60 -1.82 10.99
C TRP A 41 -9.35 -0.62 10.41
N ASP A 42 -8.86 0.58 10.59
CA ASP A 42 -9.40 1.78 9.95
C ASP A 42 -9.13 1.80 8.44
N SER A 43 -8.06 1.14 8.01
CA SER A 43 -7.62 1.08 6.62
C SER A 43 -8.28 -0.05 5.81
N ILE A 44 -8.78 -1.10 6.45
CA ILE A 44 -9.26 -2.32 5.79
C ILE A 44 -10.36 -2.04 4.75
N GLN A 45 -11.22 -1.06 5.00
CA GLN A 45 -12.32 -0.71 4.12
C GLN A 45 -11.87 -0.26 2.72
N TYR A 46 -10.67 0.34 2.61
CA TYR A 46 -10.16 0.87 1.34
C TYR A 46 -9.69 -0.23 0.37
N THR A 47 -9.39 -1.40 0.88
CA THR A 47 -9.02 -2.56 0.06
C THR A 47 -10.12 -3.62 -0.03
N ALA A 48 -10.98 -3.73 0.99
CA ALA A 48 -11.95 -4.82 1.14
C ALA A 48 -13.41 -4.45 0.81
N LEU A 49 -13.70 -3.17 0.54
CA LEU A 49 -15.02 -2.69 0.13
C LEU A 49 -14.93 -1.91 -1.18
N SER A 50 -15.93 -2.05 -2.05
CA SER A 50 -16.08 -1.18 -3.23
C SER A 50 -16.34 0.27 -2.85
N ALA A 51 -16.11 1.21 -3.78
CA ALA A 51 -16.44 2.62 -3.56
C ALA A 51 -17.95 2.79 -3.22
N LYS A 52 -18.82 2.02 -3.89
CA LYS A 52 -20.27 2.04 -3.64
C LYS A 52 -20.61 1.65 -2.19
N GLU A 53 -20.00 0.59 -1.69
CA GLU A 53 -20.24 0.15 -0.31
C GLU A 53 -19.68 1.17 0.69
N ARG A 54 -18.49 1.72 0.46
CA ARG A 54 -17.91 2.76 1.32
C ARG A 54 -18.80 4.00 1.38
N CYS A 55 -19.27 4.49 0.22
CA CYS A 55 -20.23 5.63 0.18
C CYS A 55 -21.50 5.30 0.96
N TYR A 56 -22.13 4.15 0.71
CA TYR A 56 -23.34 3.73 1.42
C TYR A 56 -23.17 3.69 2.95
N PHE A 57 -22.07 3.07 3.43
CA PHE A 57 -21.82 2.98 4.87
C PHE A 57 -21.52 4.35 5.48
N ASN A 58 -20.81 5.21 4.79
CA ASN A 58 -20.50 6.56 5.27
C ASN A 58 -21.74 7.47 5.32
N GLU A 59 -22.54 7.49 4.26
CA GLU A 59 -23.78 8.28 4.19
C GLU A 59 -24.80 7.91 5.26
N ASN A 60 -24.80 6.63 5.67
CA ASN A 60 -25.72 6.13 6.70
C ASN A 60 -25.08 5.99 8.09
N ASN A 61 -23.85 6.46 8.31
CA ASN A 61 -23.08 6.38 9.56
C ASN A 61 -22.95 4.92 10.10
N LEU A 62 -22.82 3.93 9.21
CA LEU A 62 -22.78 2.51 9.54
C LEU A 62 -21.34 1.98 9.72
N HIS A 63 -20.49 2.65 10.51
CA HIS A 63 -19.07 2.33 10.65
C HIS A 63 -18.83 0.89 11.15
N THR A 64 -19.60 0.42 12.15
CA THR A 64 -19.48 -0.95 12.65
C THR A 64 -19.81 -1.99 11.57
N SER A 65 -20.84 -1.74 10.76
CA SER A 65 -21.24 -2.61 9.66
C SER A 65 -20.19 -2.61 8.54
N SER A 66 -19.61 -1.46 8.23
CA SER A 66 -18.50 -1.31 7.30
C SER A 66 -17.34 -2.22 7.71
N ASN A 67 -16.86 -2.13 8.95
CA ASN A 67 -15.75 -2.94 9.44
C ASN A 67 -16.08 -4.44 9.44
N LYS A 68 -17.31 -4.85 9.84
CA LYS A 68 -17.73 -6.26 9.78
C LYS A 68 -17.71 -6.80 8.34
N SER A 69 -18.24 -6.03 7.39
CA SER A 69 -18.26 -6.42 5.97
C SER A 69 -16.85 -6.51 5.40
N ALA A 70 -15.99 -5.55 5.70
CA ALA A 70 -14.59 -5.55 5.25
C ALA A 70 -13.80 -6.74 5.81
N LYS A 71 -13.94 -7.06 7.12
CA LYS A 71 -13.34 -8.25 7.75
C LYS A 71 -13.85 -9.55 7.12
N ALA A 72 -15.16 -9.65 6.83
CA ALA A 72 -15.72 -10.84 6.18
C ALA A 72 -15.19 -11.04 4.76
N ASN A 73 -15.08 -9.96 3.99
CA ASN A 73 -14.55 -9.98 2.64
C ASN A 73 -13.07 -10.40 2.64
N LEU A 74 -12.27 -9.84 3.54
CA LEU A 74 -10.85 -10.19 3.70
C LEU A 74 -10.66 -11.68 4.03
N ARG A 75 -11.43 -12.21 4.97
CA ARG A 75 -11.36 -13.64 5.34
C ARG A 75 -11.62 -14.53 4.13
N LYS A 76 -12.69 -14.26 3.37
CA LYS A 76 -13.07 -15.04 2.19
C LYS A 76 -12.04 -14.95 1.07
N ALA A 77 -11.51 -13.75 0.81
CA ALA A 77 -10.65 -13.52 -0.36
C ALA A 77 -9.24 -14.08 -0.19
N ARG A 78 -8.71 -14.11 1.03
CA ARG A 78 -7.29 -14.29 1.24
C ARG A 78 -6.89 -15.33 2.29
N ILE A 79 -7.67 -15.53 3.32
CA ILE A 79 -7.25 -16.24 4.52
C ILE A 79 -7.87 -17.62 4.62
N LEU A 80 -9.13 -17.78 4.18
CA LEU A 80 -9.83 -19.05 4.17
C LEU A 80 -9.73 -19.73 2.81
N ASP A 81 -9.76 -21.07 2.83
CA ASP A 81 -9.95 -21.88 1.62
C ASP A 81 -11.45 -21.95 1.23
N LYS A 82 -11.76 -22.74 0.19
CA LYS A 82 -13.15 -22.89 -0.31
C LYS A 82 -14.09 -23.54 0.70
N ASP A 83 -13.54 -24.30 1.63
CA ASP A 83 -14.27 -25.03 2.66
C ASP A 83 -14.38 -24.22 3.97
N GLY A 84 -13.81 -23.00 3.98
CA GLY A 84 -13.84 -22.09 5.14
C GLY A 84 -12.77 -22.36 6.18
N ASN A 85 -11.76 -23.19 5.88
CA ASN A 85 -10.64 -23.46 6.77
C ASN A 85 -9.48 -22.48 6.52
N PRO A 86 -8.63 -22.21 7.53
CA PRO A 86 -7.41 -21.45 7.34
C PRO A 86 -6.51 -22.07 6.27
N GLN A 87 -6.03 -21.24 5.33
CA GLN A 87 -5.16 -21.73 4.26
C GLN A 87 -3.79 -22.16 4.81
N LYS A 88 -3.12 -23.05 4.08
CA LYS A 88 -1.71 -23.37 4.32
C LYS A 88 -0.89 -22.06 4.26
N ASP A 89 0.15 -21.96 5.09
CA ASP A 89 1.00 -20.77 5.21
C ASP A 89 0.26 -19.50 5.70
N LEU A 90 -0.68 -19.67 6.64
CA LEU A 90 -1.52 -18.60 7.20
C LEU A 90 -0.72 -17.37 7.63
N MET A 91 0.41 -17.56 8.34
CA MET A 91 1.27 -16.46 8.81
C MET A 91 1.83 -15.64 7.65
N LYS A 92 2.35 -16.30 6.61
CA LYS A 92 2.90 -15.63 5.42
C LYS A 92 1.84 -14.85 4.65
N LYS A 93 0.64 -15.41 4.56
CA LYS A 93 -0.49 -14.72 3.91
C LYS A 93 -0.94 -13.52 4.71
N ALA A 94 -1.06 -13.65 6.02
CA ALA A 94 -1.40 -12.55 6.92
C ALA A 94 -0.36 -11.42 6.85
N SER A 95 0.93 -11.76 6.79
CA SER A 95 2.02 -10.79 6.60
C SER A 95 1.84 -9.98 5.30
N SER A 96 1.61 -10.66 4.17
CA SER A 96 1.35 -9.99 2.88
C SER A 96 0.12 -9.08 2.92
N GLU A 97 -0.99 -9.55 3.51
CA GLU A 97 -2.23 -8.78 3.63
C GLU A 97 -2.07 -7.53 4.49
N LEU A 98 -1.36 -7.66 5.63
CA LEU A 98 -1.06 -6.53 6.50
C LEU A 98 -0.29 -5.43 5.76
N GLY A 99 0.73 -5.82 4.97
CA GLY A 99 1.48 -4.87 4.14
C GLY A 99 0.58 -4.16 3.12
N GLU A 100 -0.28 -4.91 2.41
CA GLU A 100 -1.22 -4.33 1.45
C GLU A 100 -2.20 -3.37 2.15
N ILE A 101 -2.83 -3.77 3.27
CA ILE A 101 -3.77 -2.93 4.02
C ILE A 101 -3.09 -1.65 4.54
N PHE A 102 -1.88 -1.78 5.10
CA PHE A 102 -1.12 -0.64 5.58
C PHE A 102 -0.82 0.35 4.45
N LEU A 103 -0.41 -0.14 3.27
CA LEU A 103 -0.17 0.69 2.10
C LEU A 103 -1.42 1.43 1.64
N TYR A 104 -2.59 0.77 1.60
CA TYR A 104 -3.86 1.43 1.28
C TYR A 104 -4.20 2.57 2.24
N GLY A 105 -4.07 2.30 3.55
CA GLY A 105 -4.29 3.32 4.58
C GLY A 105 -3.32 4.49 4.46
N LEU A 106 -2.04 4.20 4.28
CA LEU A 106 -1.01 5.23 4.11
C LEU A 106 -1.27 6.11 2.88
N LEU A 107 -1.56 5.51 1.74
CA LEU A 107 -1.86 6.26 0.51
C LEU A 107 -3.12 7.11 0.69
N HIS A 108 -4.14 6.60 1.36
CA HIS A 108 -5.37 7.33 1.64
C HIS A 108 -5.16 8.48 2.64
N PHE A 109 -4.60 8.20 3.81
CA PHE A 109 -4.53 9.17 4.90
C PHE A 109 -3.41 10.21 4.72
N HIS A 110 -2.25 9.79 4.23
CA HIS A 110 -1.10 10.68 4.06
C HIS A 110 -1.10 11.38 2.69
N PHE A 111 -1.26 10.62 1.60
CA PHE A 111 -1.20 11.16 0.24
C PHE A 111 -2.56 11.61 -0.32
N LYS A 112 -3.66 11.41 0.41
CA LYS A 112 -5.04 11.70 -0.05
C LYS A 112 -5.40 10.98 -1.34
N ALA A 113 -4.80 9.82 -1.57
CA ALA A 113 -5.02 9.02 -2.77
C ALA A 113 -6.39 8.33 -2.74
N LEU A 114 -7.06 8.32 -3.88
CA LEU A 114 -8.35 7.65 -4.08
C LEU A 114 -8.11 6.17 -4.41
N PRO A 115 -8.62 5.21 -3.61
CA PRO A 115 -8.48 3.78 -3.87
C PRO A 115 -9.46 3.36 -4.97
N VAL A 116 -9.01 3.39 -6.23
CA VAL A 116 -9.84 3.14 -7.42
C VAL A 116 -9.98 1.65 -7.76
N VAL A 117 -9.12 0.79 -7.22
CA VAL A 117 -9.23 -0.68 -7.34
C VAL A 117 -9.03 -1.31 -5.97
N PRO A 118 -10.09 -1.53 -5.17
CA PRO A 118 -10.01 -2.25 -3.90
C PRO A 118 -9.71 -3.74 -4.14
N LYS A 119 -8.43 -4.10 -4.04
CA LYS A 119 -7.89 -5.40 -4.49
C LYS A 119 -8.49 -6.59 -3.76
N VAL A 120 -8.73 -6.51 -2.45
CA VAL A 120 -9.34 -7.60 -1.66
C VAL A 120 -10.80 -7.81 -2.09
N PHE A 121 -11.55 -6.74 -2.29
CA PHE A 121 -12.94 -6.80 -2.73
C PHE A 121 -13.08 -7.56 -4.06
N TYR A 122 -12.31 -7.18 -5.07
CA TYR A 122 -12.41 -7.77 -6.41
C TYR A 122 -11.75 -9.15 -6.54
N LYS A 123 -10.87 -9.55 -5.62
CA LYS A 123 -10.33 -10.93 -5.58
C LYS A 123 -11.34 -11.97 -5.06
N GLN A 124 -12.48 -11.56 -4.51
CA GLN A 124 -13.56 -12.49 -4.12
C GLN A 124 -14.32 -13.07 -5.32
N SER A 125 -14.35 -12.37 -6.44
CA SER A 125 -14.86 -12.92 -7.70
C SER A 125 -13.79 -13.81 -8.33
N THR A 126 -14.19 -14.95 -8.88
CA THR A 126 -13.32 -15.92 -9.57
C THR A 126 -12.65 -15.36 -10.84
N GLN A 127 -12.89 -14.10 -11.16
CA GLN A 127 -12.23 -13.39 -12.25
C GLN A 127 -10.81 -13.02 -11.85
N ASP A 128 -9.85 -13.56 -12.56
CA ASP A 128 -8.39 -13.38 -12.45
C ASP A 128 -7.90 -11.93 -12.64
N ASN A 129 -8.83 -10.97 -12.69
CA ASN A 129 -8.59 -9.60 -13.14
C ASN A 129 -7.85 -8.73 -12.13
N ALA A 130 -7.81 -9.11 -10.86
CA ALA A 130 -7.16 -8.31 -9.81
C ALA A 130 -5.67 -8.63 -9.56
N LYS A 131 -5.05 -9.48 -10.40
CA LYS A 131 -3.60 -9.77 -10.33
C LYS A 131 -2.83 -8.63 -11.01
N GLY A 132 -1.92 -7.99 -10.30
CA GLY A 132 -1.10 -6.88 -10.77
C GLY A 132 -0.41 -6.21 -9.60
N ALA A 133 -0.31 -4.87 -9.59
CA ALA A 133 0.18 -4.11 -8.46
C ALA A 133 -0.60 -4.42 -7.16
N ASP A 134 0.06 -4.39 -6.00
CA ASP A 134 -0.57 -4.65 -4.70
C ASP A 134 -1.62 -3.60 -4.35
N SER A 135 -1.42 -2.37 -4.82
CA SER A 135 -2.41 -1.30 -4.68
C SER A 135 -2.53 -0.44 -5.94
N VAL A 136 -3.72 0.10 -6.20
CA VAL A 136 -4.00 0.98 -7.34
C VAL A 136 -4.81 2.18 -6.88
N HIS A 137 -4.21 3.35 -7.02
CA HIS A 137 -4.79 4.62 -6.57
C HIS A 137 -4.63 5.70 -7.63
N ILE A 138 -5.43 6.75 -7.47
CA ILE A 138 -5.31 8.00 -8.23
C ILE A 138 -5.18 9.15 -7.23
N ILE A 139 -4.24 10.05 -7.46
CA ILE A 139 -4.19 11.33 -6.78
C ILE A 139 -4.61 12.42 -7.78
N ILE A 140 -5.52 13.28 -7.34
CA ILE A 140 -5.97 14.44 -8.09
C ILE A 140 -5.08 15.61 -7.68
N ASP A 141 -4.63 16.39 -8.65
CA ASP A 141 -3.85 17.59 -8.36
C ASP A 141 -4.71 18.68 -7.65
N ASP A 142 -4.05 19.62 -6.98
CA ASP A 142 -4.72 20.66 -6.20
C ASP A 142 -5.64 21.54 -7.05
N SER A 143 -5.36 21.68 -8.35
CA SER A 143 -6.22 22.41 -9.30
C SER A 143 -7.46 21.63 -9.73
N ASN A 144 -7.57 20.34 -9.38
CA ASN A 144 -8.59 19.39 -9.86
C ASN A 144 -8.65 19.23 -11.38
N ASN A 145 -7.57 19.54 -12.10
CA ASN A 145 -7.51 19.50 -13.55
C ASN A 145 -6.64 18.37 -14.11
N ASP A 146 -5.83 17.73 -13.26
CA ASP A 146 -4.97 16.63 -13.63
C ASP A 146 -4.91 15.56 -12.55
N PHE A 147 -4.24 14.46 -12.86
CA PHE A 147 -4.15 13.29 -12.00
C PHE A 147 -2.80 12.59 -12.12
N SER A 148 -2.45 11.80 -11.13
CA SER A 148 -1.38 10.83 -11.16
C SER A 148 -1.88 9.43 -10.82
N LEU A 149 -1.21 8.40 -11.39
CA LEU A 149 -1.49 6.99 -11.20
C LEU A 149 -0.49 6.41 -10.21
N TRP A 150 -0.99 5.75 -9.17
CA TRP A 150 -0.17 5.19 -8.10
C TRP A 150 -0.32 3.67 -8.08
N PHE A 151 0.72 2.97 -8.55
CA PHE A 151 0.79 1.50 -8.57
C PHE A 151 1.74 1.03 -7.46
N GLY A 152 1.19 0.58 -6.35
CA GLY A 152 1.95 0.31 -5.14
C GLY A 152 2.40 -1.13 -5.02
N GLU A 153 3.55 -1.30 -4.38
CA GLU A 153 4.14 -2.57 -3.97
C GLU A 153 4.33 -2.56 -2.46
N ALA A 154 3.87 -3.59 -1.76
CA ALA A 154 4.00 -3.74 -0.31
C ALA A 154 4.79 -5.00 0.03
N LYS A 155 5.74 -4.86 0.94
CA LYS A 155 6.51 -5.99 1.49
C LYS A 155 6.56 -5.90 3.00
N PHE A 156 6.39 -7.04 3.62
CA PHE A 156 6.58 -7.22 5.04
C PHE A 156 7.64 -8.29 5.27
N TYR A 157 8.74 -7.92 5.92
CA TYR A 157 9.93 -8.75 6.07
C TYR A 157 10.43 -8.77 7.51
N ASN A 158 11.11 -9.85 7.88
CA ASN A 158 11.86 -9.93 9.13
C ASN A 158 13.20 -9.16 9.11
N SER A 159 13.59 -8.60 7.98
CA SER A 159 14.77 -7.73 7.85
C SER A 159 14.73 -6.96 6.52
N ILE A 160 15.46 -5.84 6.45
CA ILE A 160 15.62 -5.01 5.23
C ILE A 160 17.04 -5.15 4.66
N GLU A 161 17.48 -6.39 4.44
CA GLU A 161 18.80 -6.66 3.86
C GLU A 161 18.83 -6.49 2.34
N ASN A 162 20.05 -6.33 1.80
CA ASN A 162 20.26 -6.11 0.36
C ASN A 162 19.71 -7.24 -0.52
N SER A 163 19.70 -8.49 0.00
CA SER A 163 19.14 -9.67 -0.68
C SER A 163 17.63 -9.55 -0.92
N ARG A 164 16.91 -8.77 -0.08
CA ARG A 164 15.47 -8.54 -0.23
C ARG A 164 15.15 -7.55 -1.36
N PHE A 165 16.08 -6.65 -1.67
CA PHE A 165 15.86 -5.63 -2.70
C PHE A 165 15.67 -6.21 -4.10
N ASP A 166 16.31 -7.33 -4.43
CA ASP A 166 16.15 -7.96 -5.74
C ASP A 166 14.70 -8.35 -6.02
N SER A 167 14.05 -8.99 -5.06
CA SER A 167 12.64 -9.41 -5.23
C SER A 167 11.69 -8.23 -5.32
N ILE A 168 11.96 -7.13 -4.60
CA ILE A 168 11.17 -5.89 -4.69
C ILE A 168 11.33 -5.27 -6.07
N ILE A 169 12.58 -5.11 -6.53
CA ILE A 169 12.89 -4.50 -7.83
C ILE A 169 12.31 -5.35 -8.98
N GLU A 170 12.34 -6.68 -8.89
CA GLU A 170 11.70 -7.57 -9.86
C GLU A 170 10.17 -7.40 -9.90
N SER A 171 9.54 -7.20 -8.74
CA SER A 171 8.12 -6.93 -8.67
C SER A 171 7.77 -5.59 -9.32
N VAL A 172 8.53 -4.54 -9.00
CA VAL A 172 8.41 -3.22 -9.63
C VAL A 172 8.65 -3.29 -11.13
N GLU A 173 9.69 -4.00 -11.59
CA GLU A 173 9.97 -4.20 -13.01
C GLU A 173 8.77 -4.82 -13.76
N LYS A 174 8.18 -5.86 -13.17
CA LYS A 174 6.99 -6.53 -13.75
C LYS A 174 5.79 -5.59 -13.82
N SER A 175 5.55 -4.78 -12.80
CA SER A 175 4.43 -3.84 -12.77
C SER A 175 4.58 -2.69 -13.79
N LEU A 176 5.81 -2.36 -14.18
CA LEU A 176 6.14 -1.30 -15.15
C LEU A 176 6.18 -1.76 -16.61
N GLN A 177 5.99 -3.06 -16.88
CA GLN A 177 5.85 -3.56 -18.25
C GLN A 177 4.59 -2.99 -18.90
N THR A 178 4.67 -2.65 -20.18
CA THR A 178 3.54 -2.08 -20.96
C THR A 178 2.26 -2.89 -20.80
N SER A 179 2.36 -4.22 -20.86
CA SER A 179 1.21 -5.13 -20.70
C SER A 179 0.59 -5.05 -19.31
N ALA A 180 1.41 -4.89 -18.26
CA ALA A 180 0.92 -4.75 -16.89
C ALA A 180 0.22 -3.40 -16.69
N ILE A 181 0.80 -2.30 -17.18
CA ILE A 181 0.18 -0.97 -17.13
C ILE A 181 -1.15 -0.96 -17.87
N LYS A 182 -1.20 -1.50 -19.11
CA LYS A 182 -2.45 -1.60 -19.89
C LYS A 182 -3.51 -2.44 -19.16
N LYS A 183 -3.11 -3.51 -18.50
CA LYS A 183 -4.01 -4.33 -17.69
C LYS A 183 -4.60 -3.53 -16.52
N GLU A 184 -3.79 -2.82 -15.75
CA GLU A 184 -4.29 -1.98 -14.64
C GLU A 184 -5.21 -0.88 -15.17
N ASN A 185 -4.86 -0.22 -16.27
CA ASN A 185 -5.71 0.78 -16.92
C ASN A 185 -7.08 0.22 -17.28
N SER A 186 -7.11 -0.97 -17.87
CA SER A 186 -8.36 -1.67 -18.21
C SER A 186 -9.20 -2.00 -16.97
N ILE A 187 -8.56 -2.43 -15.88
CA ILE A 187 -9.25 -2.67 -14.60
C ILE A 187 -9.86 -1.38 -14.06
N ILE A 188 -9.10 -0.29 -14.00
CA ILE A 188 -9.57 1.01 -13.52
C ILE A 188 -10.80 1.48 -14.32
N CYS A 189 -10.75 1.39 -15.65
CA CYS A 189 -11.85 1.81 -16.53
C CYS A 189 -13.05 0.87 -16.50
N GLY A 190 -12.84 -0.43 -16.25
CA GLY A 190 -13.88 -1.44 -16.21
C GLY A 190 -14.68 -1.50 -14.91
N LEU A 191 -14.17 -0.88 -13.83
CA LEU A 191 -14.82 -0.85 -12.53
C LEU A 191 -15.65 0.44 -12.35
N SER A 192 -16.71 0.36 -11.56
CA SER A 192 -17.54 1.53 -11.22
C SER A 192 -16.93 2.43 -10.13
N ASP A 193 -15.85 1.99 -9.46
CA ASP A 193 -15.25 2.72 -8.34
C ASP A 193 -14.79 4.11 -8.75
N LEU A 194 -14.12 4.24 -9.90
CA LEU A 194 -13.67 5.52 -10.42
C LEU A 194 -14.85 6.49 -10.69
N ASP A 195 -15.93 5.98 -11.29
CA ASP A 195 -17.13 6.78 -11.60
C ASP A 195 -17.79 7.30 -10.33
N ILE A 196 -17.87 6.46 -9.29
CA ILE A 196 -18.46 6.83 -8.01
C ILE A 196 -17.58 7.86 -7.29
N LEU A 197 -16.26 7.64 -7.24
CA LEU A 197 -15.32 8.53 -6.55
C LEU A 197 -15.20 9.91 -7.21
N LEU A 198 -15.48 10.02 -8.52
CA LEU A 198 -15.38 11.26 -9.30
C LEU A 198 -16.72 11.72 -9.89
N HIS A 199 -17.85 11.32 -9.30
CA HIS A 199 -19.18 11.67 -9.81
C HIS A 199 -19.39 13.20 -9.87
N ASP A 200 -18.77 13.95 -8.98
CA ASP A 200 -18.82 15.43 -8.91
C ASP A 200 -17.81 16.12 -9.85
N LYS A 201 -16.91 15.35 -10.52
CA LYS A 201 -15.84 15.86 -11.40
C LYS A 201 -15.88 15.25 -12.81
N PRO A 202 -16.98 15.41 -13.56
CA PRO A 202 -17.19 14.69 -14.83
C PRO A 202 -16.16 15.01 -15.92
N LYS A 203 -15.59 16.23 -15.92
CA LYS A 203 -14.53 16.60 -16.88
C LYS A 203 -13.23 15.86 -16.60
N LEU A 204 -12.84 15.78 -15.31
CA LEU A 204 -11.64 15.04 -14.90
C LEU A 204 -11.83 13.54 -15.12
N LEU A 205 -13.00 12.99 -14.76
CA LEU A 205 -13.33 11.59 -15.00
C LEU A 205 -13.17 11.22 -16.48
N ARG A 206 -13.69 12.05 -17.39
CA ARG A 206 -13.54 11.86 -18.84
C ARG A 206 -12.05 11.88 -19.25
N LYS A 207 -11.29 12.88 -18.80
CA LYS A 207 -9.84 13.00 -19.07
C LYS A 207 -9.08 11.76 -18.62
N ILE A 208 -9.38 11.23 -17.42
CA ILE A 208 -8.76 10.02 -16.91
C ILE A 208 -9.09 8.83 -17.84
N LYS A 209 -10.35 8.59 -18.15
CA LYS A 209 -10.78 7.48 -19.00
C LYS A 209 -10.16 7.56 -20.42
N GLU A 210 -10.10 8.75 -21.01
CA GLU A 210 -9.44 8.95 -22.31
C GLU A 210 -7.93 8.66 -22.23
N SER A 211 -7.26 9.09 -21.13
CA SER A 211 -5.84 8.83 -20.94
C SER A 211 -5.52 7.34 -20.72
N LEU A 212 -6.45 6.59 -20.13
CA LEU A 212 -6.30 5.15 -19.84
C LEU A 212 -6.87 4.24 -20.94
N ALA A 213 -7.41 4.80 -22.03
CA ALA A 213 -8.01 4.03 -23.13
C ALA A 213 -6.98 3.08 -23.77
N PRO A 214 -7.41 1.91 -24.25
CA PRO A 214 -6.50 0.90 -24.84
C PRO A 214 -5.66 1.42 -25.99
N GLU A 215 -6.19 2.40 -26.74
CA GLU A 215 -5.56 3.04 -27.91
C GLU A 215 -4.47 4.04 -27.49
N THR A 216 -4.51 4.53 -26.25
CA THR A 216 -3.54 5.53 -25.76
C THR A 216 -2.20 4.84 -25.49
N SER A 217 -1.11 5.47 -25.92
CA SER A 217 0.24 4.99 -25.64
C SER A 217 0.53 5.11 -24.14
N THR A 218 1.05 4.05 -23.52
CA THR A 218 1.49 4.08 -22.13
C THR A 218 2.65 5.05 -21.88
N ASP A 219 3.36 5.46 -22.93
CA ASP A 219 4.46 6.43 -22.81
C ASP A 219 3.96 7.82 -22.36
N THR A 220 2.76 8.21 -22.78
CA THR A 220 2.12 9.46 -22.35
C THR A 220 1.75 9.47 -20.86
N LEU A 221 1.71 8.28 -20.24
CA LEU A 221 1.39 8.12 -18.82
C LEU A 221 2.64 8.06 -17.92
N LYS A 222 3.84 7.85 -18.49
CA LYS A 222 5.05 7.61 -17.69
C LYS A 222 5.33 8.74 -16.69
N SER A 223 5.17 9.99 -17.11
CA SER A 223 5.32 11.17 -16.23
C SER A 223 4.19 11.37 -15.21
N LYS A 224 3.17 10.53 -15.23
CA LYS A 224 2.06 10.51 -14.26
C LYS A 224 2.11 9.28 -13.35
N ILE A 225 3.02 8.33 -13.62
CA ILE A 225 3.12 7.10 -12.83
C ILE A 225 3.98 7.33 -11.60
N HIS A 226 3.43 7.00 -10.45
CA HIS A 226 4.08 6.94 -9.16
C HIS A 226 4.09 5.51 -8.64
N ILE A 227 5.24 5.06 -8.16
CA ILE A 227 5.43 3.71 -7.58
C ILE A 227 5.76 3.85 -6.10
N PRO A 228 4.76 3.82 -5.21
CA PRO A 228 4.98 3.70 -3.78
C PRO A 228 5.42 2.27 -3.45
N ILE A 229 6.55 2.15 -2.77
CA ILE A 229 7.16 0.88 -2.37
C ILE A 229 7.22 0.89 -0.85
N LEU A 230 6.30 0.19 -0.22
CA LEU A 230 6.25 0.06 1.22
C LEU A 230 7.08 -1.13 1.68
N ILE A 231 7.98 -0.89 2.62
CA ILE A 231 8.70 -1.93 3.34
C ILE A 231 8.38 -1.82 4.83
N LEU A 232 7.51 -2.72 5.30
CA LEU A 232 7.38 -3.04 6.72
C LEU A 232 8.47 -4.06 7.06
N TYR A 233 9.21 -3.84 8.15
CA TYR A 233 10.29 -4.77 8.50
C TYR A 233 10.52 -4.84 10.01
N GLU A 234 10.89 -6.02 10.49
CA GLU A 234 11.32 -6.22 11.88
C GLU A 234 12.67 -5.55 12.10
N CYS A 235 12.76 -4.73 13.14
CA CYS A 235 13.87 -3.83 13.40
C CYS A 235 14.36 -3.94 14.84
N SER A 236 15.59 -4.39 15.01
CA SER A 236 16.23 -4.50 16.32
C SER A 236 16.39 -3.14 17.04
N ILE A 237 16.48 -2.03 16.28
CA ILE A 237 16.49 -0.70 16.85
C ILE A 237 15.14 -0.42 17.53
N SER A 238 14.01 -0.71 16.84
CA SER A 238 12.67 -0.51 17.41
C SER A 238 12.37 -1.45 18.59
N GLU A 239 12.99 -2.63 18.64
CA GLU A 239 12.89 -3.55 19.77
C GLU A 239 13.70 -3.07 21.00
N LYS A 240 14.89 -2.52 20.74
CA LYS A 240 15.85 -2.05 21.77
C LYS A 240 15.30 -0.87 22.57
N TYR A 241 14.69 0.11 21.91
CA TYR A 241 14.21 1.32 22.54
C TYR A 241 12.86 1.13 23.25
N LYS A 242 12.64 1.94 24.30
CA LYS A 242 11.41 1.94 25.10
C LYS A 242 10.71 3.29 25.12
N ILE A 243 11.31 4.29 24.48
CA ILE A 243 10.79 5.66 24.36
C ILE A 243 11.10 6.22 22.97
N PHE A 244 10.26 7.12 22.49
CA PHE A 244 10.46 7.84 21.24
C PHE A 244 11.44 9.00 21.41
N SER A 245 12.72 8.67 21.68
CA SER A 245 13.78 9.64 21.96
C SER A 245 14.45 10.19 20.71
N ASN A 246 15.25 11.25 20.86
CA ASN A 246 16.06 11.79 19.75
C ASN A 246 17.15 10.79 19.29
N GLU A 247 17.68 10.00 20.21
CA GLU A 247 18.65 8.94 19.89
C GLU A 247 18.01 7.87 19.01
N TYR A 248 16.81 7.41 19.37
CA TYR A 248 16.03 6.49 18.55
C TYR A 248 15.80 7.05 17.14
N LYS A 249 15.29 8.28 17.06
CA LYS A 249 15.01 8.95 15.77
C LYS A 249 16.27 9.02 14.91
N THR A 250 17.39 9.40 15.50
CA THR A 250 18.67 9.53 14.79
C THR A 250 19.17 8.19 14.28
N GLU A 251 19.09 7.13 15.11
CA GLU A 251 19.53 5.78 14.74
C GLU A 251 18.67 5.22 13.57
N ILE A 252 17.36 5.36 13.66
CA ILE A 252 16.43 4.96 12.57
C ILE A 252 16.67 5.75 11.30
N LEU A 253 16.82 7.08 11.38
CA LEU A 253 17.04 7.92 10.21
C LEU A 253 18.33 7.55 9.47
N ASN A 254 19.41 7.35 10.20
CA ASN A 254 20.70 6.94 9.62
C ASN A 254 20.55 5.58 8.92
N TYR A 255 19.89 4.64 9.55
CA TYR A 255 19.65 3.32 8.98
C TYR A 255 18.77 3.39 7.73
N HIS A 256 17.66 4.14 7.76
CA HIS A 256 16.76 4.29 6.60
C HIS A 256 17.46 4.98 5.42
N ASN A 257 18.26 6.01 5.66
CA ASN A 257 19.03 6.69 4.63
C ASN A 257 20.06 5.75 3.96
N GLU A 258 20.75 4.92 4.75
CA GLU A 258 21.66 3.91 4.22
C GLU A 258 20.91 2.89 3.35
N ARG A 259 19.75 2.40 3.81
CA ARG A 259 18.93 1.45 3.07
C ARG A 259 18.39 2.05 1.77
N ALA A 260 17.88 3.29 1.81
CA ALA A 260 17.37 4.00 0.65
C ALA A 260 18.48 4.20 -0.41
N THR A 261 19.67 4.60 0.01
CA THR A 261 20.83 4.73 -0.89
C THR A 261 21.14 3.43 -1.61
N LYS A 262 21.20 2.32 -0.88
CA LYS A 262 21.49 1.00 -1.45
C LYS A 262 20.34 0.53 -2.37
N TYR A 263 19.10 0.76 -1.96
CA TYR A 263 17.93 0.39 -2.74
C TYR A 263 17.90 1.11 -4.09
N PHE A 264 17.94 2.45 -4.09
CA PHE A 264 17.84 3.22 -5.33
C PHE A 264 19.03 3.00 -6.26
N LYS A 265 20.25 2.86 -5.72
CA LYS A 265 21.42 2.47 -6.53
C LYS A 265 21.19 1.14 -7.25
N LYS A 266 20.63 0.15 -6.58
CA LYS A 266 20.36 -1.18 -7.15
C LYS A 266 19.21 -1.13 -8.15
N GLN A 267 18.15 -0.39 -7.83
CA GLN A 267 17.01 -0.16 -8.71
C GLN A 267 17.44 0.50 -10.02
N ASP A 268 18.20 1.58 -9.96
CA ASP A 268 18.73 2.27 -11.14
C ASP A 268 19.58 1.36 -12.02
N GLY A 269 20.49 0.62 -11.39
CA GLY A 269 21.36 -0.33 -12.10
C GLY A 269 20.59 -1.41 -12.86
N LYS A 270 19.38 -1.77 -12.39
CA LYS A 270 18.56 -2.81 -13.02
C LYS A 270 17.51 -2.22 -13.99
N LEU A 271 16.78 -1.18 -13.57
CA LEU A 271 15.58 -0.73 -14.29
C LEU A 271 15.83 0.32 -15.37
N LYS A 272 16.88 1.13 -15.27
CA LYS A 272 17.17 2.15 -16.31
C LYS A 272 17.38 1.57 -17.71
N SER A 273 17.90 0.37 -17.81
CA SER A 273 18.14 -0.29 -19.10
C SER A 273 16.96 -1.14 -19.59
N THR A 274 16.01 -1.49 -18.72
CA THR A 274 14.91 -2.42 -19.03
C THR A 274 13.56 -1.73 -19.17
N ILE A 275 13.38 -0.56 -18.53
CA ILE A 275 12.13 0.19 -18.54
C ILE A 275 12.27 1.45 -19.40
N HIS A 276 11.50 1.50 -20.49
CA HIS A 276 11.45 2.68 -21.35
C HIS A 276 10.88 3.90 -20.59
N LEU A 277 11.49 5.06 -20.74
CA LEU A 277 11.18 6.30 -20.02
C LEU A 277 11.22 6.15 -18.49
N TYR A 278 12.15 5.34 -17.99
CA TYR A 278 12.33 5.11 -16.55
C TYR A 278 12.48 6.42 -15.76
N ASP A 279 13.27 7.36 -16.26
CA ASP A 279 13.54 8.63 -15.60
C ASP A 279 12.32 9.58 -15.57
N GLU A 280 11.21 9.23 -16.26
CA GLU A 280 9.95 9.96 -16.15
C GLU A 280 9.08 9.50 -14.98
N ILE A 281 9.34 8.33 -14.40
CA ILE A 281 8.54 7.69 -13.35
C ILE A 281 8.98 8.17 -11.98
N PHE A 282 8.02 8.36 -11.09
CA PHE A 282 8.24 8.75 -9.70
C PHE A 282 8.26 7.51 -8.78
N PHE A 283 9.30 7.38 -7.96
CA PHE A 283 9.44 6.28 -7.01
C PHE A 283 9.42 6.80 -5.58
N HIS A 284 8.61 6.19 -4.72
CA HIS A 284 8.47 6.57 -3.31
C HIS A 284 8.84 5.36 -2.44
N LEU A 285 10.04 5.36 -1.88
CA LEU A 285 10.44 4.33 -0.93
C LEU A 285 9.93 4.70 0.46
N ILE A 286 9.01 3.91 0.97
CA ILE A 286 8.35 4.09 2.26
C ILE A 286 8.85 3.01 3.20
N ILE A 287 9.46 3.38 4.31
CA ILE A 287 10.10 2.46 5.24
C ILE A 287 9.47 2.62 6.61
N PHE A 288 8.97 1.52 7.18
CA PHE A 288 8.33 1.50 8.48
C PHE A 288 8.89 0.36 9.35
N PRO A 289 9.61 0.67 10.44
CA PRO A 289 10.20 -0.31 11.34
C PRO A 289 9.18 -0.78 12.38
N ILE A 290 9.19 -2.06 12.68
CA ILE A 290 8.40 -2.68 13.75
C ILE A 290 9.30 -3.50 14.67
N PRO A 291 8.97 -3.69 15.95
CA PRO A 291 9.81 -4.49 16.85
C PRO A 291 9.62 -6.00 16.70
N SER A 292 8.45 -6.48 16.28
CA SER A 292 8.17 -7.91 16.12
C SER A 292 7.10 -8.19 15.06
N GLU A 293 7.48 -8.86 13.99
CA GLU A 293 6.58 -9.34 12.93
C GLU A 293 5.61 -10.39 13.49
N ASP A 294 6.11 -11.36 14.24
CA ASP A 294 5.32 -12.46 14.79
C ASP A 294 4.17 -11.97 15.70
N ARG A 295 4.45 -11.01 16.61
CA ARG A 295 3.43 -10.42 17.49
C ARG A 295 2.32 -9.73 16.68
N ILE A 296 2.70 -8.89 15.72
CA ILE A 296 1.74 -8.15 14.90
C ILE A 296 0.85 -9.10 14.09
N ILE A 297 1.43 -10.13 13.48
CA ILE A 297 0.64 -11.10 12.70
C ILE A 297 -0.29 -11.92 13.61
N LYS A 298 0.17 -12.33 14.79
CA LYS A 298 -0.68 -13.05 15.75
C LYS A 298 -1.84 -12.21 16.23
N ASP A 299 -1.61 -10.94 16.58
CA ASP A 299 -2.66 -10.02 17.01
C ASP A 299 -3.68 -9.77 15.88
N TYR A 300 -3.22 -9.61 14.65
CA TYR A 300 -4.08 -9.50 13.48
C TYR A 300 -4.96 -10.75 13.26
N LEU A 301 -4.38 -11.95 13.37
CA LEU A 301 -5.13 -13.20 13.20
C LEU A 301 -6.12 -13.46 14.34
N LYS A 302 -5.81 -13.05 15.58
CA LYS A 302 -6.75 -13.09 16.72
C LYS A 302 -7.96 -12.20 16.45
N GLU A 303 -7.74 -10.97 16.01
CA GLU A 303 -8.80 -10.02 15.66
C GLU A 303 -9.70 -10.53 14.51
N LEU A 304 -9.16 -11.35 13.62
CA LEU A 304 -9.93 -12.04 12.59
C LEU A 304 -10.65 -13.28 13.11
N GLY A 305 -10.46 -13.67 14.38
CA GLY A 305 -11.03 -14.88 14.97
C GLY A 305 -10.46 -16.18 14.40
N LEU A 306 -9.19 -16.17 14.00
CA LEU A 306 -8.48 -17.32 13.39
C LEU A 306 -7.41 -17.91 14.31
N LEU A 307 -7.10 -17.25 15.41
CA LEU A 307 -6.32 -17.78 16.52
C LEU A 307 -7.11 -17.60 17.80
N ASN A 308 -7.09 -18.63 18.67
CA ASN A 308 -7.72 -18.54 19.98
C ASN A 308 -6.95 -17.56 20.87
N ASN A 309 -7.67 -16.81 21.69
CA ASN A 309 -7.08 -16.10 22.81
C ASN A 309 -6.55 -17.18 23.77
N GLY A 310 -5.23 -17.39 23.78
CA GLY A 310 -4.55 -18.29 24.71
C GLY A 310 -4.65 -17.76 26.15
#